data_048cfd15627b812b3e2f2d49b329eec3
#
_entry.id   048cfd15627b812b3e2f2d49b329eec3
#
_cell.length_a   1.000
_cell.length_b   1.000
_cell.length_c   1.000
_cell.angle_alpha   90.00
_cell.angle_beta   90.00
_cell.angle_gamma   90.00
#
_symmetry.space_group_name_H-M   'P 1'
#
loop_
_entity.id
_entity.type
_entity.pdbx_description
1 polymer ?
#
loop_
_entity_poly.entity_id
_entity_poly.type
_entity_poly.pdbx_seq_one_letter_code
_entity_poly.pdbx_strand_id
1 'polypeptide(L)'
;LGASLWAGYTQQSYWQVYNAEESRPFRETNYEPELMLAFHPDREVLGLDWRLMNFGLVHQSNGRAELLSRSWNRVYAQAGFEKGGFALLARGWLRFSESAGEDDNPDIEDYLGHGDLVLSYVAGNHQVSLLGRYAYDTGHGAVEASWSFPLSRRVRGYVQVFSGYGEQMLDYNWKQTTVGVGISLADWF
;
A
#
# COMPACT_ATOMS: atom_id res chain seq x y z
N LEU A 1 27.08 -1.37 8.11
CA LEU A 1 25.64 -1.49 7.98
C LEU A 1 25.28 -2.97 7.98
N GLY A 2 24.64 -3.48 9.05
CA GLY A 2 24.07 -4.82 9.06
C GLY A 2 22.81 -4.86 8.22
N ALA A 3 22.60 -5.92 7.43
CA ALA A 3 21.37 -6.17 6.70
C ALA A 3 20.58 -7.28 7.41
N SER A 4 19.26 -7.14 7.47
CA SER A 4 18.35 -8.17 7.94
C SER A 4 17.45 -8.61 6.79
N LEU A 5 17.28 -9.92 6.62
CA LEU A 5 16.37 -10.51 5.64
C LEU A 5 15.00 -10.70 6.29
N TRP A 6 13.96 -10.18 5.63
CA TRP A 6 12.58 -10.28 6.07
C TRP A 6 11.70 -10.88 4.98
N ALA A 7 10.73 -11.66 5.39
CA ALA A 7 9.61 -12.07 4.56
C ALA A 7 8.34 -11.39 5.09
N GLY A 8 7.60 -10.75 4.20
CA GLY A 8 6.34 -10.09 4.50
C GLY A 8 5.19 -10.73 3.73
N TYR A 9 3.99 -10.59 4.26
CA TYR A 9 2.76 -11.00 3.59
C TYR A 9 1.64 -10.03 3.95
N THR A 10 1.07 -9.40 2.92
CA THR A 10 -0.12 -8.55 3.06
C THR A 10 -1.30 -9.20 2.34
N GLN A 11 -2.45 -9.16 2.97
CA GLN A 11 -3.71 -9.59 2.36
C GLN A 11 -4.77 -8.54 2.61
N GLN A 12 -5.46 -8.15 1.54
CA GLN A 12 -6.59 -7.23 1.61
C GLN A 12 -7.81 -7.86 0.94
N SER A 13 -8.91 -8.00 1.69
CA SER A 13 -10.13 -8.62 1.21
C SER A 13 -11.27 -7.62 1.22
N TYR A 14 -12.02 -7.55 0.14
CA TYR A 14 -13.17 -6.68 -0.06
C TYR A 14 -14.45 -7.52 0.04
N TRP A 15 -15.07 -7.51 1.20
CA TRP A 15 -16.25 -8.30 1.49
C TRP A 15 -17.53 -7.49 1.30
N GLN A 16 -18.39 -7.95 0.40
CA GLN A 16 -19.70 -7.34 0.13
C GLN A 16 -20.73 -7.76 1.19
N VAL A 17 -20.50 -7.43 2.44
CA VAL A 17 -21.28 -7.90 3.60
C VAL A 17 -22.79 -7.60 3.53
N TYR A 18 -23.18 -6.55 2.81
CA TYR A 18 -24.59 -6.15 2.63
C TYR A 18 -25.25 -6.74 1.36
N ASN A 19 -24.48 -7.41 0.49
CA ASN A 19 -25.01 -8.03 -0.73
C ASN A 19 -25.62 -9.40 -0.44
N ALA A 20 -26.83 -9.39 0.15
CA ALA A 20 -27.51 -10.62 0.55
C ALA A 20 -28.03 -11.43 -0.64
N GLU A 21 -28.34 -10.79 -1.77
CA GLU A 21 -28.83 -11.45 -2.99
C GLU A 21 -27.81 -12.40 -3.57
N GLU A 22 -26.52 -12.04 -3.51
CA GLU A 22 -25.40 -12.85 -3.99
C GLU A 22 -24.70 -13.62 -2.85
N SER A 23 -25.39 -13.89 -1.74
CA SER A 23 -24.85 -14.61 -0.59
C SER A 23 -23.59 -13.95 0.05
N ARG A 24 -23.50 -12.64 0.00
CA ARG A 24 -22.41 -11.83 0.59
C ARG A 24 -21.03 -12.29 0.15
N PRO A 25 -20.71 -12.27 -1.16
CA PRO A 25 -19.42 -12.75 -1.66
C PRO A 25 -18.29 -11.80 -1.28
N PHE A 26 -17.06 -12.29 -1.31
CA PHE A 26 -15.89 -11.44 -1.46
C PHE A 26 -15.81 -10.95 -2.91
N ARG A 27 -15.82 -9.63 -3.10
CA ARG A 27 -15.62 -9.03 -4.42
C ARG A 27 -14.24 -9.37 -4.94
N GLU A 28 -13.23 -9.19 -4.07
CA GLU A 28 -11.84 -9.43 -4.37
C GLU A 28 -11.05 -9.73 -3.11
N THR A 29 -9.95 -10.44 -3.25
CA THR A 29 -8.88 -10.56 -2.26
C THR A 29 -7.56 -10.38 -2.97
N ASN A 30 -6.76 -9.43 -2.52
CA ASN A 30 -5.41 -9.18 -3.02
C ASN A 30 -4.41 -9.81 -2.06
N TYR A 31 -3.43 -10.51 -2.61
CA TYR A 31 -2.35 -11.18 -1.92
C TYR A 31 -1.02 -10.53 -2.31
N GLU A 32 -0.21 -10.15 -1.34
CA GLU A 32 1.08 -9.50 -1.59
C GLU A 32 2.17 -10.11 -0.70
N PRO A 33 2.75 -11.27 -1.08
CA PRO A 33 3.97 -11.78 -0.49
C PRO A 33 5.18 -10.97 -0.96
N GLU A 34 6.12 -10.73 -0.04
CA GLU A 34 7.36 -10.01 -0.32
C GLU A 34 8.56 -10.59 0.41
N LEU A 35 9.73 -10.36 -0.14
CA LEU A 35 11.03 -10.67 0.46
C LEU A 35 11.89 -9.42 0.39
N MET A 36 12.44 -8.97 1.52
CA MET A 36 13.19 -7.72 1.58
C MET A 36 14.47 -7.81 2.39
N LEU A 37 15.46 -7.05 1.96
CA LEU A 37 16.67 -6.74 2.73
C LEU A 37 16.47 -5.37 3.38
N ALA A 38 16.46 -5.35 4.72
CA ALA A 38 16.28 -4.15 5.51
C ALA A 38 17.62 -3.69 6.09
N PHE A 39 17.88 -2.40 5.98
CA PHE A 39 19.03 -1.69 6.52
C PHE A 39 18.55 -0.58 7.44
N HIS A 40 19.31 -0.29 8.47
CA HIS A 40 19.08 0.81 9.41
C HIS A 40 20.26 1.79 9.30
N PRO A 41 20.20 2.82 8.44
CA PRO A 41 21.30 3.75 8.21
C PRO A 41 21.67 4.57 9.44
N ASP A 42 20.67 4.93 10.25
CA ASP A 42 20.79 5.70 11.49
C ASP A 42 21.65 6.96 11.31
N ARG A 43 21.31 7.77 10.31
CA ARG A 43 21.98 8.98 9.87
C ARG A 43 21.00 10.13 9.72
N GLU A 44 21.48 11.35 9.91
CA GLU A 44 20.72 12.56 9.56
C GLU A 44 20.98 12.94 8.10
N VAL A 45 19.92 13.23 7.35
CA VAL A 45 19.94 13.71 5.97
C VAL A 45 18.95 14.86 5.83
N LEU A 46 19.41 16.05 5.46
CA LEU A 46 18.58 17.26 5.32
C LEU A 46 17.77 17.62 6.58
N GLY A 47 18.30 17.30 7.75
CA GLY A 47 17.63 17.54 9.02
C GLY A 47 16.55 16.51 9.39
N LEU A 48 16.43 15.40 8.66
CA LEU A 48 15.58 14.25 8.95
C LEU A 48 16.44 13.07 9.39
N ASP A 49 15.96 12.28 10.32
CA ASP A 49 16.59 11.03 10.74
C ASP A 49 16.25 9.92 9.73
N TRP A 50 17.23 9.45 8.96
CA TRP A 50 17.07 8.32 8.05
C TRP A 50 17.18 7.01 8.81
N ARG A 51 16.05 6.36 9.05
CA ARG A 51 15.92 5.15 9.91
C ARG A 51 15.84 3.85 9.15
N LEU A 52 15.32 3.87 7.93
CA LEU A 52 15.02 2.66 7.19
C LEU A 52 15.46 2.79 5.74
N MET A 53 16.03 1.70 5.21
CA MET A 53 16.23 1.50 3.78
C MET A 53 15.98 0.03 3.45
N ASN A 54 15.02 -0.24 2.58
CA ASN A 54 14.67 -1.58 2.14
C ASN A 54 14.90 -1.73 0.65
N PHE A 55 15.31 -2.93 0.26
CA PHE A 55 15.27 -3.41 -1.12
C PHE A 55 14.50 -4.73 -1.14
N GLY A 56 13.47 -4.82 -1.95
CA GLY A 56 12.60 -5.99 -1.92
C GLY A 56 12.13 -6.45 -3.28
N LEU A 57 11.68 -7.71 -3.28
CA LEU A 57 10.93 -8.34 -4.35
C LEU A 57 9.52 -8.57 -3.83
N VAL A 58 8.52 -8.18 -4.61
CA VAL A 58 7.13 -8.33 -4.23
C VAL A 58 6.32 -8.88 -5.41
N HIS A 59 5.51 -9.88 -5.11
CA HIS A 59 4.46 -10.37 -5.99
C HIS A 59 3.12 -9.86 -5.48
N GLN A 60 2.25 -9.38 -6.35
CA GLN A 60 0.88 -9.03 -5.97
C GLN A 60 -0.08 -9.65 -6.98
N SER A 61 -1.13 -10.32 -6.47
CA SER A 61 -2.13 -10.96 -7.30
C SER A 61 -3.49 -11.00 -6.60
N ASN A 62 -4.57 -11.11 -7.38
CA ASN A 62 -5.90 -11.27 -6.84
C ASN A 62 -6.38 -12.73 -6.79
N GLY A 63 -5.53 -13.68 -7.19
CA GLY A 63 -5.83 -15.12 -7.14
C GLY A 63 -7.02 -15.57 -8.00
N ARG A 64 -7.47 -14.73 -8.94
CA ARG A 64 -8.54 -15.08 -9.85
C ARG A 64 -7.99 -15.71 -11.13
N ALA A 65 -8.89 -16.30 -11.92
CA ALA A 65 -8.55 -16.94 -13.19
C ALA A 65 -9.10 -16.14 -14.38
N GLU A 66 -8.52 -16.37 -15.55
CA GLU A 66 -8.96 -15.86 -16.85
C GLU A 66 -9.09 -14.33 -16.89
N LEU A 67 -10.19 -13.80 -17.38
CA LEU A 67 -10.43 -12.37 -17.60
C LEU A 67 -10.42 -11.52 -16.31
N LEU A 68 -10.57 -12.14 -15.15
CA LEU A 68 -10.55 -11.48 -13.85
C LEU A 68 -9.21 -11.58 -13.14
N SER A 69 -8.25 -12.30 -13.71
CA SER A 69 -6.90 -12.40 -13.18
C SER A 69 -6.19 -11.04 -13.21
N ARG A 70 -5.50 -10.70 -12.14
CA ARG A 70 -4.60 -9.55 -12.04
C ARG A 70 -3.40 -9.97 -11.24
N SER A 71 -2.21 -9.78 -11.82
CA SER A 71 -0.96 -10.06 -11.12
C SER A 71 0.17 -9.19 -11.66
N TRP A 72 1.15 -8.91 -10.83
CA TRP A 72 2.40 -8.28 -11.22
C TRP A 72 3.52 -8.53 -10.23
N ASN A 73 4.74 -8.49 -10.76
CA ASN A 73 5.96 -8.68 -9.99
C ASN A 73 6.80 -7.41 -10.04
N ARG A 74 7.35 -6.98 -8.89
CA ARG A 74 8.14 -5.75 -8.79
C ARG A 74 9.40 -5.97 -7.97
N VAL A 75 10.46 -5.27 -8.34
CA VAL A 75 11.55 -4.94 -7.43
C VAL A 75 11.32 -3.52 -6.92
N TYR A 76 11.58 -3.27 -5.64
CA TYR A 76 11.43 -1.95 -5.08
C TYR A 76 12.59 -1.53 -4.20
N ALA A 77 12.75 -0.22 -4.05
CA ALA A 77 13.55 0.41 -3.02
C ALA A 77 12.66 1.33 -2.18
N GLN A 78 12.84 1.33 -0.86
CA GLN A 78 12.10 2.15 0.07
C GLN A 78 13.05 2.82 1.06
N ALA A 79 12.81 4.10 1.33
CA ALA A 79 13.51 4.85 2.37
C ALA A 79 12.52 5.42 3.39
N GLY A 80 12.88 5.33 4.67
CA GLY A 80 12.08 5.82 5.79
C GLY A 80 12.83 6.88 6.58
N PHE A 81 12.17 8.02 6.81
CA PHE A 81 12.69 9.16 7.53
C PHE A 81 11.75 9.57 8.66
N GLU A 82 12.32 10.06 9.74
CA GLU A 82 11.57 10.53 10.89
C GLU A 82 12.05 11.91 11.35
N LYS A 83 11.16 12.70 11.94
CA LYS A 83 11.49 13.88 12.72
C LYS A 83 10.37 14.27 13.66
N GLY A 84 10.64 14.25 14.96
CA GLY A 84 9.62 14.52 15.96
C GLY A 84 8.49 13.50 15.85
N GLY A 85 7.23 13.96 15.66
CA GLY A 85 6.08 13.07 15.44
C GLY A 85 5.82 12.69 13.98
N PHE A 86 6.65 13.15 13.04
CA PHE A 86 6.50 12.86 11.61
C PHE A 86 7.30 11.64 11.20
N ALA A 87 6.74 10.84 10.31
CA ALA A 87 7.43 9.79 9.57
C ALA A 87 7.08 9.89 8.08
N LEU A 88 8.09 9.77 7.23
CA LEU A 88 7.96 9.76 5.77
C LEU A 88 8.53 8.46 5.24
N LEU A 89 7.72 7.71 4.49
CA LEU A 89 8.15 6.57 3.69
C LEU A 89 8.07 6.95 2.21
N ALA A 90 9.15 6.76 1.48
CA ALA A 90 9.21 6.92 0.03
C ALA A 90 9.59 5.57 -0.58
N ARG A 91 8.75 5.06 -1.49
CA ARG A 91 8.97 3.79 -2.19
C ARG A 91 8.90 4.01 -3.69
N GLY A 92 9.89 3.47 -4.40
CA GLY A 92 9.91 3.41 -5.86
C GLY A 92 10.06 1.97 -6.31
N TRP A 93 9.45 1.60 -7.44
CA TRP A 93 9.50 0.25 -7.99
C TRP A 93 9.71 0.21 -9.50
N LEU A 94 10.19 -0.95 -9.94
CA LEU A 94 10.24 -1.35 -11.34
C LEU A 94 9.48 -2.68 -11.48
N ARG A 95 8.58 -2.74 -12.45
CA ARG A 95 7.83 -3.94 -12.79
C ARG A 95 8.71 -4.89 -13.62
N PHE A 96 8.61 -6.19 -13.36
CA PHE A 96 9.11 -7.20 -14.28
C PHE A 96 8.15 -7.34 -15.45
N SER A 97 8.69 -7.22 -16.66
CA SER A 97 7.90 -7.43 -17.89
C SER A 97 7.49 -8.88 -18.03
N GLU A 98 6.25 -9.09 -18.39
CA GLU A 98 5.67 -10.40 -18.69
C GLU A 98 5.43 -10.52 -20.21
N SER A 99 5.30 -11.74 -20.72
CA SER A 99 4.97 -11.93 -22.15
C SER A 99 3.53 -11.48 -22.41
N ALA A 100 3.24 -10.97 -23.60
CA ALA A 100 1.91 -10.43 -23.95
C ALA A 100 0.75 -11.43 -23.79
N GLY A 101 1.03 -12.74 -23.72
CA GLY A 101 0.02 -13.77 -23.49
C GLY A 101 -0.17 -14.16 -22.03
N GLU A 102 0.68 -13.65 -21.14
CA GLU A 102 0.68 -13.94 -19.70
C GLU A 102 0.44 -12.69 -18.85
N ASP A 103 0.49 -11.50 -19.47
CA ASP A 103 0.30 -10.23 -18.79
C ASP A 103 -1.19 -9.91 -18.61
N ASP A 104 -1.68 -10.07 -17.39
CA ASP A 104 -3.10 -9.88 -17.05
C ASP A 104 -3.49 -8.39 -16.91
N ASN A 105 -2.50 -7.49 -16.84
CA ASN A 105 -2.72 -6.05 -16.59
C ASN A 105 -1.58 -5.19 -17.17
N PRO A 106 -1.42 -5.18 -18.51
CA PRO A 106 -0.26 -4.57 -19.18
C PRO A 106 -0.13 -3.07 -18.94
N ASP A 107 -1.21 -2.38 -18.63
CA ASP A 107 -1.29 -0.94 -18.42
C ASP A 107 -1.37 -0.53 -16.93
N ILE A 108 -1.08 -1.43 -15.98
CA ILE A 108 -1.23 -1.14 -14.55
C ILE A 108 -0.36 0.04 -14.09
N GLU A 109 0.83 0.21 -14.68
CA GLU A 109 1.74 1.31 -14.36
C GLU A 109 1.21 2.67 -14.84
N ASP A 110 0.33 2.70 -15.83
CA ASP A 110 -0.35 3.92 -16.30
C ASP A 110 -1.27 4.52 -15.24
N TYR A 111 -1.71 3.71 -14.26
CA TYR A 111 -2.62 4.12 -13.19
C TYR A 111 -1.94 4.19 -11.83
N LEU A 112 -1.05 3.26 -11.52
CA LEU A 112 -0.39 3.17 -10.23
C LEU A 112 0.97 3.88 -10.19
N GLY A 113 1.55 4.17 -11.37
CA GLY A 113 2.86 4.78 -11.48
C GLY A 113 3.99 3.85 -11.02
N HIS A 114 5.11 4.47 -10.64
CA HIS A 114 6.35 3.77 -10.28
C HIS A 114 6.78 4.02 -8.83
N GLY A 115 5.88 4.53 -7.98
CA GLY A 115 6.20 4.78 -6.58
C GLY A 115 5.05 5.40 -5.79
N ASP A 116 5.23 5.39 -4.48
CA ASP A 116 4.33 6.03 -3.52
C ASP A 116 5.10 6.77 -2.43
N LEU A 117 4.41 7.69 -1.78
CA LEU A 117 4.86 8.42 -0.60
C LEU A 117 3.81 8.26 0.49
N VAL A 118 4.25 7.93 1.70
CA VAL A 118 3.40 7.91 2.88
C VAL A 118 3.96 8.88 3.91
N LEU A 119 3.19 9.90 4.25
CA LEU A 119 3.48 10.82 5.33
C LEU A 119 2.57 10.49 6.51
N SER A 120 3.13 10.27 7.68
CA SER A 120 2.39 10.03 8.92
C SER A 120 2.76 11.05 9.98
N TYR A 121 1.81 11.40 10.83
CA TYR A 121 2.01 12.25 12.00
C TYR A 121 1.31 11.66 13.22
N VAL A 122 2.08 11.51 14.29
CA VAL A 122 1.60 11.03 15.59
C VAL A 122 1.51 12.20 16.57
N ALA A 123 0.31 12.45 17.09
CA ALA A 123 0.03 13.45 18.12
C ALA A 123 -0.64 12.80 19.33
N GLY A 124 0.09 12.56 20.40
CA GLY A 124 -0.39 11.80 21.54
C GLY A 124 -0.79 10.38 21.13
N ASN A 125 -2.07 10.05 21.29
CA ASN A 125 -2.61 8.75 20.92
C ASN A 125 -3.35 8.77 19.56
N HIS A 126 -3.24 9.84 18.78
CA HIS A 126 -3.83 9.97 17.45
C HIS A 126 -2.74 9.86 16.39
N GLN A 127 -3.07 9.23 15.28
CA GLN A 127 -2.23 9.14 14.10
C GLN A 127 -3.01 9.54 12.86
N VAL A 128 -2.43 10.40 12.06
CA VAL A 128 -2.95 10.76 10.74
C VAL A 128 -1.91 10.33 9.71
N SER A 129 -2.35 9.73 8.61
CA SER A 129 -1.47 9.36 7.50
C SER A 129 -2.05 9.82 6.18
N LEU A 130 -1.17 10.16 5.26
CA LEU A 130 -1.48 10.53 3.89
C LEU A 130 -0.60 9.70 2.97
N LEU A 131 -1.23 8.88 2.11
CA LEU A 131 -0.56 8.18 1.03
C LEU A 131 -0.85 8.91 -0.28
N GLY A 132 0.16 9.07 -1.11
CA GLY A 132 0.04 9.61 -2.46
C GLY A 132 0.85 8.80 -3.45
N ARG A 133 0.29 8.59 -4.64
CA ARG A 133 1.00 8.02 -5.81
C ARG A 133 0.54 8.70 -7.08
N TYR A 134 1.43 8.75 -8.07
CA TYR A 134 1.17 9.47 -9.31
C TYR A 134 1.94 8.86 -10.49
N ALA A 135 1.22 8.59 -11.57
CA ALA A 135 1.76 8.15 -12.85
C ALA A 135 2.00 9.38 -13.73
N TYR A 136 3.25 9.79 -13.84
CA TYR A 136 3.62 11.06 -14.51
C TYR A 136 3.29 11.05 -16.00
N ASP A 137 3.34 9.88 -16.64
CA ASP A 137 3.13 9.76 -18.10
C ASP A 137 1.66 9.91 -18.51
N THR A 138 0.74 9.52 -17.62
CA THR A 138 -0.71 9.50 -17.90
C THR A 138 -1.50 10.51 -17.09
N GLY A 139 -0.92 11.04 -16.01
CA GLY A 139 -1.60 11.95 -15.10
C GLY A 139 -2.59 11.26 -14.16
N HIS A 140 -2.60 9.93 -14.10
CA HIS A 140 -3.39 9.18 -13.13
C HIS A 140 -2.69 9.13 -11.77
N GLY A 141 -3.43 8.74 -10.75
CA GLY A 141 -2.88 8.57 -9.42
C GLY A 141 -3.96 8.38 -8.36
N ALA A 142 -3.53 8.35 -7.11
CA ALA A 142 -4.42 8.21 -5.96
C ALA A 142 -3.88 8.99 -4.76
N VAL A 143 -4.81 9.37 -3.90
CA VAL A 143 -4.53 9.88 -2.57
C VAL A 143 -5.41 9.13 -1.57
N GLU A 144 -4.82 8.77 -0.44
CA GLU A 144 -5.53 8.21 0.69
C GLU A 144 -5.17 8.98 1.96
N ALA A 145 -6.18 9.38 2.71
CA ALA A 145 -6.01 9.97 4.02
C ALA A 145 -6.63 9.06 5.07
N SER A 146 -5.92 8.82 6.16
CA SER A 146 -6.43 8.01 7.26
C SER A 146 -6.21 8.68 8.61
N TRP A 147 -7.08 8.38 9.55
CA TRP A 147 -7.00 8.80 10.93
C TRP A 147 -7.29 7.64 11.86
N SER A 148 -6.35 7.36 12.76
CA SER A 148 -6.44 6.34 13.79
C SER A 148 -6.47 7.00 15.16
N PHE A 149 -7.39 6.56 16.03
CA PHE A 149 -7.61 7.12 17.35
C PHE A 149 -7.95 6.00 18.37
N PRO A 150 -7.62 6.18 19.65
CA PRO A 150 -7.85 5.14 20.66
C PRO A 150 -9.34 4.97 20.96
N LEU A 151 -9.84 3.73 20.93
CA LEU A 151 -11.14 3.32 21.47
C LEU A 151 -10.97 2.62 22.83
N SER A 152 -9.90 1.86 22.98
CA SER A 152 -9.50 1.20 24.22
C SER A 152 -7.98 1.00 24.26
N ARG A 153 -7.47 0.29 25.27
CA ARG A 153 -6.03 0.00 25.39
C ARG A 153 -5.46 -0.83 24.23
N ARG A 154 -6.29 -1.61 23.52
CA ARG A 154 -5.88 -2.55 22.46
C ARG A 154 -6.63 -2.39 21.15
N VAL A 155 -7.58 -1.47 21.11
CA VAL A 155 -8.46 -1.28 19.95
C VAL A 155 -8.41 0.19 19.58
N ARG A 156 -8.16 0.45 18.32
CA ARG A 156 -8.19 1.79 17.73
C ARG A 156 -9.36 1.91 16.76
N GLY A 157 -10.01 3.07 16.76
CA GLY A 157 -10.90 3.46 15.69
C GLY A 157 -10.09 3.91 14.48
N TYR A 158 -10.63 3.71 13.30
CA TYR A 158 -9.99 4.01 12.04
C TYR A 158 -10.98 4.63 11.07
N VAL A 159 -10.60 5.72 10.45
CA VAL A 159 -11.34 6.39 9.37
C VAL A 159 -10.40 6.57 8.20
N GLN A 160 -10.87 6.28 7.01
CA GLN A 160 -10.11 6.36 5.78
C GLN A 160 -10.93 7.01 4.69
N VAL A 161 -10.28 7.83 3.87
CA VAL A 161 -10.82 8.36 2.62
C VAL A 161 -9.80 8.08 1.54
N PHE A 162 -10.21 7.36 0.52
CA PHE A 162 -9.42 7.10 -0.68
C PHE A 162 -10.04 7.84 -1.86
N SER A 163 -9.21 8.37 -2.77
CA SER A 163 -9.66 8.93 -4.04
C SER A 163 -8.61 8.73 -5.12
N GLY A 164 -8.99 8.11 -6.22
CA GLY A 164 -8.08 7.85 -7.34
C GLY A 164 -8.25 6.47 -7.94
N TYR A 165 -7.14 5.93 -8.44
CA TYR A 165 -7.04 4.64 -9.13
C TYR A 165 -6.33 3.60 -8.26
N GLY A 166 -6.63 2.30 -8.48
CA GLY A 166 -5.91 1.20 -7.86
C GLY A 166 -6.16 1.03 -6.36
N GLU A 167 -7.39 1.24 -5.88
CA GLU A 167 -7.80 0.82 -4.54
C GLU A 167 -7.84 -0.71 -4.45
N GLN A 168 -8.23 -1.37 -5.55
CA GLN A 168 -8.28 -2.83 -5.72
C GLN A 168 -7.55 -3.21 -7.00
N MET A 169 -7.04 -4.44 -7.08
CA MET A 169 -6.36 -4.91 -8.29
C MET A 169 -7.34 -5.14 -9.45
N LEU A 170 -8.52 -5.67 -9.18
CA LEU A 170 -9.52 -5.94 -10.22
C LEU A 170 -9.90 -4.66 -10.98
N ASP A 171 -10.09 -3.58 -10.24
CA ASP A 171 -10.52 -2.27 -10.75
C ASP A 171 -9.37 -1.24 -10.71
N TYR A 172 -8.10 -1.65 -10.91
CA TYR A 172 -6.96 -0.73 -10.82
C TYR A 172 -7.06 0.47 -11.76
N ASN A 173 -7.73 0.30 -12.90
CA ASN A 173 -7.96 1.32 -13.93
C ASN A 173 -9.28 2.08 -13.77
N TRP A 174 -10.00 1.89 -12.67
CA TRP A 174 -11.24 2.62 -12.35
C TRP A 174 -11.01 3.67 -11.28
N LYS A 175 -11.38 4.91 -11.58
CA LYS A 175 -11.32 6.01 -10.60
C LYS A 175 -12.52 5.96 -9.67
N GLN A 176 -12.24 5.92 -8.38
CA GLN A 176 -13.30 5.93 -7.37
C GLN A 176 -12.92 6.80 -6.17
N THR A 177 -13.92 7.13 -5.36
CA THR A 177 -13.73 7.75 -4.05
C THR A 177 -14.50 6.93 -3.03
N THR A 178 -13.80 6.46 -2.01
CA THR A 178 -14.38 5.62 -0.96
C THR A 178 -14.14 6.25 0.41
N VAL A 179 -15.05 6.00 1.34
CA VAL A 179 -14.92 6.37 2.75
C VAL A 179 -15.10 5.11 3.57
N GLY A 180 -14.13 4.81 4.41
CA GLY A 180 -14.13 3.67 5.30
C GLY A 180 -14.13 4.10 6.76
N VAL A 181 -14.84 3.33 7.59
CA VAL A 181 -14.80 3.42 9.05
C VAL A 181 -14.59 2.00 9.59
N GLY A 182 -13.69 1.83 10.53
CA GLY A 182 -13.35 0.51 11.02
C GLY A 182 -12.62 0.52 12.35
N ILE A 183 -12.05 -0.62 12.67
CA ILE A 183 -11.23 -0.83 13.85
C ILE A 183 -9.87 -1.43 13.47
N SER A 184 -8.84 -1.06 14.20
CA SER A 184 -7.50 -1.66 14.12
C SER A 184 -7.15 -2.33 15.45
N LEU A 185 -6.59 -3.53 15.38
CA LEU A 185 -6.19 -4.32 16.54
C LEU A 185 -4.68 -4.27 16.81
N ALA A 186 -3.89 -3.68 15.92
CA ALA A 186 -2.45 -3.51 16.07
C ALA A 186 -2.04 -2.10 15.68
N ASP A 187 -1.09 -1.54 16.40
CA ASP A 187 -0.36 -0.35 15.97
C ASP A 187 0.86 -0.81 15.15
N TRP A 188 1.00 -0.25 13.96
CA TRP A 188 2.11 -0.55 13.06
C TRP A 188 3.34 0.33 13.34
N PHE A 189 3.32 1.10 14.46
CA PHE A 189 4.40 2.03 14.82
C PHE A 189 4.60 2.07 16.33
#